data_d6ebe37f8782251f4d092e0e6e34d447
#
_entry.id   d6ebe37f8782251f4d092e0e6e34d447
#
_cell.length_a   1.000
_cell.length_b   1.000
_cell.length_c   1.000
_cell.angle_alpha   90.00
_cell.angle_beta   90.00
_cell.angle_gamma   90.00
#
_symmetry.space_group_name_H-M   'P 1'
#
loop_
_entity.id
_entity.type
_entity.pdbx_description
1 polymer ?
#
loop_
_entity_poly.entity_id
_entity_poly.type
_entity_poly.pdbx_seq_one_letter_code
_entity_poly.pdbx_strand_id
1 'polypeptide(L)'
;FEFNLDESYTGMYKLDKVIFKLRNEDGKKSKWEVAYYSLDDALLVGYYEKLKQKYIGKAFIYTGRAKGKGCQFITEPSLDHSAIDTKTKQIINLRDKSEWQCTDIQLVDDEVTMQLYAILTNSDGNEIKARIRNRFLTKGETNAAFFSCFMDKNEFEKWKNSIVEKYGLEYALLIIKKKVKIGMTDKMCIEAWGEPDSKNRTVLNGKETEQWVYKTNSYLYFDDGILTAIQN
;
A
#
# COMPACT_ATOMS: atom_id res chain seq x y z
N PHE A 1 22.19 -3.56 19.44
CA PHE A 1 20.85 -3.73 20.02
C PHE A 1 20.45 -5.20 19.87
N GLU A 2 20.30 -5.92 20.96
CA GLU A 2 19.68 -7.24 20.95
C GLU A 2 18.19 -7.07 21.27
N PHE A 3 17.35 -7.50 20.35
CA PHE A 3 15.91 -7.53 20.49
C PHE A 3 15.49 -8.97 20.78
N ASN A 4 15.00 -9.24 21.99
CA ASN A 4 14.38 -10.52 22.33
C ASN A 4 12.89 -10.30 22.57
N LEU A 5 12.06 -10.83 21.68
CA LEU A 5 10.66 -11.09 21.98
C LEU A 5 10.59 -12.37 22.84
N ASP A 6 10.00 -12.28 24.00
CA ASP A 6 9.66 -13.45 24.79
C ASP A 6 8.46 -14.16 24.13
N GLU A 7 8.73 -15.28 23.43
CA GLU A 7 7.74 -16.02 22.63
C GLU A 7 6.72 -16.83 23.46
N SER A 8 6.63 -16.60 24.77
CA SER A 8 5.86 -17.47 25.66
C SER A 8 4.36 -17.27 25.68
N TYR A 9 3.72 -16.55 24.72
CA TYR A 9 2.26 -16.42 24.69
C TYR A 9 1.61 -16.52 23.32
N THR A 10 1.11 -17.72 23.01
CA THR A 10 0.15 -18.02 21.94
C THR A 10 -1.30 -17.90 22.44
N GLY A 11 -1.72 -16.74 22.86
CA GLY A 11 -3.10 -16.48 23.26
C GLY A 11 -3.53 -15.08 22.84
N MET A 12 -4.71 -14.94 22.29
CA MET A 12 -5.22 -13.81 21.53
C MET A 12 -5.27 -12.44 22.29
N TYR A 13 -4.79 -12.31 23.53
CA TYR A 13 -4.94 -11.10 24.37
C TYR A 13 -3.85 -10.84 25.40
N LYS A 14 -2.60 -11.26 25.27
CA LYS A 14 -1.58 -10.93 26.29
C LYS A 14 -0.15 -10.79 25.73
N LEU A 15 0.14 -9.74 24.97
CA LEU A 15 1.45 -9.13 25.01
C LEU A 15 1.33 -7.83 25.82
N ASP A 16 1.40 -7.95 27.15
CA ASP A 16 1.24 -6.79 28.03
C ASP A 16 2.46 -5.86 27.99
N LYS A 17 3.63 -6.36 27.59
CA LYS A 17 4.88 -5.59 27.66
C LYS A 17 5.91 -6.05 26.63
N VAL A 18 6.65 -5.09 26.08
CA VAL A 18 7.89 -5.34 25.31
C VAL A 18 9.08 -4.91 26.15
N ILE A 19 10.09 -5.76 26.21
CA ILE A 19 11.29 -5.52 26.99
C ILE A 19 12.43 -5.15 26.04
N PHE A 20 12.93 -3.92 26.14
CA PHE A 20 14.10 -3.48 25.44
C PHE A 20 15.33 -3.67 26.34
N LYS A 21 16.30 -4.45 25.89
CA LYS A 21 17.63 -4.49 26.49
C LYS A 21 18.54 -3.52 25.74
N LEU A 22 18.88 -2.43 26.37
CA LEU A 22 19.68 -1.38 25.79
C LEU A 22 21.10 -1.45 26.33
N ARG A 23 22.09 -1.13 25.50
CA ARG A 23 23.48 -0.91 25.91
C ARG A 23 23.86 0.47 25.40
N ASN A 24 24.31 1.36 26.30
CA ASN A 24 24.84 2.66 25.90
C ASN A 24 26.25 2.55 25.34
N GLU A 25 26.81 3.65 24.87
CA GLU A 25 28.19 3.72 24.33
C GLU A 25 29.25 3.30 25.35
N ASP A 26 29.03 3.54 26.64
CA ASP A 26 29.92 3.14 27.74
C ASP A 26 29.75 1.67 28.12
N GLY A 27 28.92 0.90 27.40
CA GLY A 27 28.68 -0.51 27.66
C GLY A 27 27.71 -0.79 28.81
N LYS A 28 27.15 0.23 29.46
CA LYS A 28 26.16 0.06 30.56
C LYS A 28 24.83 -0.47 29.97
N LYS A 29 24.35 -1.54 30.57
CA LYS A 29 23.09 -2.20 30.19
C LYS A 29 21.92 -1.59 30.94
N SER A 30 20.83 -1.33 30.27
CA SER A 30 19.57 -0.93 30.86
C SER A 30 18.42 -1.78 30.27
N LYS A 31 17.35 -1.93 31.04
CA LYS A 31 16.14 -2.66 30.65
C LYS A 31 14.98 -1.68 30.68
N TRP A 32 14.27 -1.56 29.57
CA TRP A 32 13.04 -0.77 29.48
C TRP A 32 11.87 -1.70 29.21
N GLU A 33 10.81 -1.54 30.00
CA GLU A 33 9.54 -2.22 29.78
C GLU A 33 8.54 -1.20 29.22
N VAL A 34 8.02 -1.46 28.06
CA VAL A 34 7.04 -0.59 27.37
C VAL A 34 5.78 -1.40 27.13
N ALA A 35 4.62 -0.83 27.48
CA ALA A 35 3.34 -1.47 27.16
C ALA A 35 3.19 -1.63 25.66
N TYR A 36 2.66 -2.77 25.20
CA TYR A 36 2.55 -3.12 23.78
C TYR A 36 1.81 -2.06 22.95
N TYR A 37 0.74 -1.48 23.47
CA TYR A 37 -0.04 -0.43 22.81
C TYR A 37 0.68 0.94 22.75
N SER A 38 1.76 1.11 23.51
CA SER A 38 2.59 2.33 23.48
C SER A 38 3.80 2.20 22.52
N LEU A 39 3.95 1.07 21.83
CA LEU A 39 5.05 0.87 20.87
C LEU A 39 4.88 1.67 19.59
N ASP A 40 3.66 2.07 19.26
CA ASP A 40 3.41 2.99 18.15
C ASP A 40 4.07 4.36 18.40
N ASP A 41 4.37 4.68 19.67
CA ASP A 41 5.00 5.93 20.11
C ASP A 41 6.53 5.80 20.27
N ALA A 42 7.09 4.58 20.14
CA ALA A 42 8.53 4.36 20.24
C ALA A 42 9.15 4.14 18.86
N LEU A 43 10.01 5.05 18.45
CA LEU A 43 10.82 4.90 17.24
C LEU A 43 12.27 4.62 17.57
N LEU A 44 12.79 3.46 17.12
CA LEU A 44 14.21 3.18 17.20
C LEU A 44 14.99 4.08 16.24
N VAL A 45 15.92 4.89 16.73
CA VAL A 45 16.72 5.83 15.93
C VAL A 45 17.39 5.10 14.76
N GLY A 46 17.98 3.94 14.98
CA GLY A 46 18.58 3.15 13.90
C GLY A 46 17.60 2.67 12.83
N TYR A 47 16.33 2.46 13.17
CA TYR A 47 15.28 2.14 12.19
C TYR A 47 14.87 3.38 11.37
N TYR A 48 14.77 4.54 12.03
CA TYR A 48 14.48 5.81 11.36
C TYR A 48 15.55 6.14 10.31
N GLU A 49 16.82 6.02 10.67
CA GLU A 49 17.93 6.23 9.73
C GLU A 49 17.91 5.22 8.57
N LYS A 50 17.58 3.95 8.84
CA LYS A 50 17.39 2.94 7.77
C LYS A 50 16.24 3.31 6.82
N LEU A 51 15.14 3.86 7.33
CA LEU A 51 14.04 4.32 6.48
C LEU A 51 14.47 5.48 5.59
N LYS A 52 15.19 6.45 6.13
CA LYS A 52 15.77 7.56 5.34
C LYS A 52 16.66 7.03 4.23
N GLN A 53 17.62 6.19 4.54
CA GLN A 53 18.53 5.58 3.56
C GLN A 53 17.78 4.76 2.50
N LYS A 54 16.69 4.11 2.90
CA LYS A 54 15.90 3.25 2.02
C LYS A 54 15.03 4.04 1.05
N TYR A 55 14.47 5.18 1.44
CA TYR A 55 13.42 5.85 0.69
C TYR A 55 13.78 7.22 0.14
N ILE A 56 14.63 8.00 0.81
CA ILE A 56 15.01 9.34 0.32
C ILE A 56 15.72 9.21 -1.04
N GLY A 57 15.33 10.04 -1.98
CA GLY A 57 15.84 10.03 -3.35
C GLY A 57 15.18 9.02 -4.27
N LYS A 58 14.31 8.12 -3.77
CA LYS A 58 13.58 7.18 -4.63
C LYS A 58 12.33 7.81 -5.22
N ALA A 59 12.02 7.38 -6.44
CA ALA A 59 10.79 7.73 -7.13
C ALA A 59 9.73 6.63 -6.94
N PHE A 60 8.50 7.07 -6.75
CA PHE A 60 7.31 6.25 -6.56
C PHE A 60 6.24 6.63 -7.57
N ILE A 61 5.50 5.65 -8.02
CA ILE A 61 4.34 5.84 -8.91
C ILE A 61 3.07 5.72 -8.07
N TYR A 62 2.21 6.73 -8.14
CA TYR A 62 0.89 6.66 -7.54
C TYR A 62 0.02 5.69 -8.34
N THR A 63 -0.38 4.59 -7.72
CA THR A 63 -1.17 3.53 -8.37
C THR A 63 -2.64 3.54 -7.95
N GLY A 64 -3.01 4.54 -7.14
CA GLY A 64 -4.35 4.61 -6.57
C GLY A 64 -4.57 3.59 -5.46
N ARG A 65 -5.80 3.51 -4.97
CA ARG A 65 -6.16 2.63 -3.86
C ARG A 65 -6.02 1.16 -4.24
N ALA A 66 -5.20 0.42 -3.51
CA ALA A 66 -5.32 -1.04 -3.54
C ALA A 66 -6.60 -1.45 -2.80
N LYS A 67 -7.39 -2.39 -3.35
CA LYS A 67 -8.62 -2.91 -2.73
C LYS A 67 -8.40 -3.23 -1.25
N GLY A 68 -9.19 -2.62 -0.36
CA GLY A 68 -9.21 -2.92 1.08
C GLY A 68 -8.15 -2.26 1.95
N LYS A 69 -7.19 -1.51 1.37
CA LYS A 69 -6.14 -0.81 2.12
C LYS A 69 -6.18 0.67 1.77
N GLY A 70 -6.70 1.50 2.66
CA GLY A 70 -6.77 2.95 2.43
C GLY A 70 -5.39 3.61 2.43
N CYS A 71 -5.16 4.53 1.51
CA CYS A 71 -4.06 5.48 1.61
C CYS A 71 -4.37 6.44 2.76
N GLN A 72 -3.46 6.56 3.71
CA GLN A 72 -3.58 7.57 4.75
C GLN A 72 -2.65 8.73 4.40
N PHE A 73 -3.25 9.80 3.91
CA PHE A 73 -2.60 11.09 3.79
C PHE A 73 -2.98 11.94 5.00
N ILE A 74 -2.23 13.01 5.27
CA ILE A 74 -2.72 14.06 6.17
C ILE A 74 -3.80 14.84 5.40
N THR A 75 -5.00 14.32 5.38
CA THR A 75 -6.18 15.00 4.88
C THR A 75 -7.38 14.59 5.69
N GLU A 76 -8.07 15.55 6.21
CA GLU A 76 -9.48 15.42 6.60
C GLU A 76 -10.35 15.38 5.34
N PRO A 77 -11.49 14.72 5.38
CA PRO A 77 -11.70 13.28 5.39
C PRO A 77 -11.63 12.69 3.98
N SER A 78 -11.10 11.52 3.86
CA SER A 78 -11.24 10.52 2.76
C SER A 78 -11.86 10.98 1.42
N LEU A 79 -11.32 12.00 0.79
CA LEU A 79 -11.57 12.19 -0.63
C LEU A 79 -10.69 11.19 -1.38
N ASP A 80 -11.32 10.24 -2.05
CA ASP A 80 -10.62 9.26 -2.88
C ASP A 80 -9.73 10.01 -3.89
N HIS A 81 -8.44 9.64 -3.92
CA HIS A 81 -7.44 10.22 -4.83
C HIS A 81 -7.08 11.70 -4.62
N SER A 82 -7.23 12.24 -3.43
CA SER A 82 -6.78 13.59 -3.10
C SER A 82 -5.83 13.62 -1.91
N ALA A 83 -5.05 14.68 -1.81
CA ALA A 83 -4.16 14.97 -0.70
C ALA A 83 -4.12 16.49 -0.46
N ILE A 84 -3.64 16.93 0.71
CA ILE A 84 -3.36 18.33 0.96
C ILE A 84 -1.88 18.60 0.59
N ASP A 85 -1.65 19.57 -0.27
CA ASP A 85 -0.32 20.10 -0.50
C ASP A 85 0.19 20.75 0.79
N THR A 86 1.36 20.34 1.25
CA THR A 86 1.90 20.79 2.55
C THR A 86 2.33 22.25 2.55
N LYS A 87 2.65 22.79 1.37
CA LYS A 87 3.11 24.18 1.18
C LYS A 87 1.94 25.15 1.02
N THR A 88 1.02 24.83 0.11
CA THR A 88 -0.09 25.72 -0.24
C THR A 88 -1.34 25.50 0.62
N LYS A 89 -1.41 24.38 1.35
CA LYS A 89 -2.59 23.92 2.11
C LYS A 89 -3.83 23.67 1.26
N GLN A 90 -3.67 23.59 -0.05
CA GLN A 90 -4.76 23.31 -0.96
C GLN A 90 -4.95 21.80 -1.18
N ILE A 91 -6.19 21.40 -1.45
CA ILE A 91 -6.48 20.03 -1.86
C ILE A 91 -6.03 19.86 -3.30
N ILE A 92 -5.22 18.84 -3.53
CA ILE A 92 -4.74 18.43 -4.85
C ILE A 92 -5.25 17.04 -5.20
N ASN A 93 -5.61 16.84 -6.45
CA ASN A 93 -5.99 15.51 -6.97
C ASN A 93 -4.73 14.74 -7.39
N LEU A 94 -4.57 13.55 -6.84
CA LEU A 94 -3.49 12.64 -7.21
C LEU A 94 -3.84 11.96 -8.54
N ARG A 95 -3.10 12.30 -9.58
CA ARG A 95 -3.30 11.69 -10.90
C ARG A 95 -2.80 10.25 -10.90
N ASP A 96 -3.61 9.31 -11.38
CA ASP A 96 -3.19 7.90 -11.53
C ASP A 96 -1.91 7.83 -12.38
N LYS A 97 -0.95 7.05 -11.92
CA LYS A 97 0.40 6.90 -12.50
C LYS A 97 1.28 8.16 -12.44
N SER A 98 0.91 9.17 -11.66
CA SER A 98 1.83 10.30 -11.39
C SER A 98 3.06 9.82 -10.62
N GLU A 99 4.20 10.44 -10.95
CA GLU A 99 5.48 10.17 -10.31
C GLU A 99 5.72 11.15 -9.16
N TRP A 100 6.21 10.59 -8.05
CA TRP A 100 6.50 11.32 -6.81
C TRP A 100 7.86 10.89 -6.28
N GLN A 101 8.71 11.87 -5.96
CA GLN A 101 10.01 11.61 -5.36
C GLN A 101 9.94 11.75 -3.85
N CYS A 102 10.47 10.78 -3.12
CA CYS A 102 10.63 10.89 -1.67
C CYS A 102 11.81 11.82 -1.36
N THR A 103 11.51 12.98 -0.78
CA THR A 103 12.52 13.98 -0.46
C THR A 103 12.95 13.95 1.00
N ASP A 104 12.09 13.44 1.88
CA ASP A 104 12.40 13.32 3.31
C ASP A 104 11.53 12.25 3.98
N ILE A 105 11.96 11.81 5.16
CA ILE A 105 11.18 11.03 6.13
C ILE A 105 11.11 11.85 7.41
N GLN A 106 9.90 12.19 7.85
CA GLN A 106 9.67 13.01 9.02
C GLN A 106 8.95 12.24 10.12
N LEU A 107 9.40 12.46 11.34
CA LEU A 107 8.68 12.10 12.54
C LEU A 107 7.89 13.34 12.99
N VAL A 108 6.59 13.19 13.13
CA VAL A 108 5.69 14.27 13.56
C VAL A 108 5.02 13.84 14.87
N ASP A 109 5.15 14.67 15.88
CA ASP A 109 4.40 14.55 17.12
C ASP A 109 3.08 15.33 16.96
N ASP A 110 1.95 14.63 17.06
CA ASP A 110 0.61 15.22 16.97
C ASP A 110 -0.06 15.39 18.35
N GLU A 111 0.75 15.47 19.43
CA GLU A 111 0.32 15.58 20.83
C GLU A 111 -0.31 14.29 21.42
N VAL A 112 -0.65 13.33 20.58
CA VAL A 112 -1.25 12.06 20.98
C VAL A 112 -0.35 10.89 20.64
N THR A 113 0.25 10.93 19.44
CA THR A 113 1.09 9.83 18.93
C THR A 113 2.20 10.35 18.03
N MET A 114 3.35 9.68 18.06
CA MET A 114 4.41 9.93 17.07
C MET A 114 4.12 9.21 15.77
N GLN A 115 3.99 9.98 14.69
CA GLN A 115 3.69 9.48 13.36
C GLN A 115 4.86 9.66 12.40
N LEU A 116 5.11 8.64 11.60
CA LEU A 116 6.12 8.67 10.53
C LEU A 116 5.47 9.01 9.19
N TYR A 117 6.07 9.97 8.49
CA TYR A 117 5.63 10.39 7.17
C TYR A 117 6.77 10.42 6.17
N ALA A 118 6.50 9.93 4.95
CA ALA A 118 7.30 10.23 3.79
C ALA A 118 6.84 11.56 3.19
N ILE A 119 7.76 12.45 2.93
CA ILE A 119 7.53 13.69 2.18
C ILE A 119 7.75 13.37 0.72
N LEU A 120 6.71 13.54 -0.07
CA LEU A 120 6.72 13.23 -1.49
C LEU A 120 6.49 14.50 -2.30
N THR A 121 7.32 14.74 -3.32
CA THR A 121 7.20 15.86 -4.24
C THR A 121 7.01 15.37 -5.66
N ASN A 122 6.24 16.09 -6.48
CA ASN A 122 6.06 15.81 -7.90
C ASN A 122 6.69 16.90 -8.78
N SER A 123 6.67 16.68 -10.10
CA SER A 123 7.17 17.64 -11.09
C SER A 123 6.43 18.96 -11.13
N ASP A 124 5.19 19.00 -10.65
CA ASP A 124 4.38 20.24 -10.60
C ASP A 124 4.73 21.11 -9.39
N GLY A 125 5.67 20.66 -8.54
CA GLY A 125 6.10 21.37 -7.32
C GLY A 125 5.22 21.10 -6.10
N ASN A 126 4.18 20.27 -6.23
CA ASN A 126 3.34 19.88 -5.11
C ASN A 126 4.12 19.00 -4.14
N GLU A 127 3.79 19.14 -2.85
CA GLU A 127 4.36 18.34 -1.78
C GLU A 127 3.27 17.74 -0.90
N ILE A 128 3.36 16.45 -0.63
CA ILE A 128 2.41 15.74 0.22
C ILE A 128 3.13 14.95 1.32
N LYS A 129 2.41 14.68 2.40
CA LYS A 129 2.84 13.76 3.47
C LYS A 129 2.08 12.45 3.34
N ALA A 130 2.79 11.35 3.14
CA ALA A 130 2.23 10.01 3.12
C ALA A 130 2.61 9.28 4.41
N ARG A 131 1.61 8.86 5.19
CA ARG A 131 1.84 8.18 6.47
C ARG A 131 2.50 6.83 6.25
N ILE A 132 3.57 6.57 7.00
CA ILE A 132 4.23 5.27 7.08
C ILE A 132 3.71 4.57 8.33
N ARG A 133 2.98 3.47 8.18
CA ARG A 133 2.56 2.66 9.33
C ARG A 133 3.75 1.92 9.90
N ASN A 134 4.04 2.17 11.17
CA ASN A 134 5.01 1.45 11.95
C ASN A 134 4.42 0.12 12.43
N ARG A 135 4.62 -0.96 11.70
CA ARG A 135 4.36 -2.30 12.21
C ARG A 135 5.69 -2.98 12.53
N PHE A 136 6.24 -2.68 13.69
CA PHE A 136 7.54 -3.22 14.13
C PHE A 136 7.55 -4.74 14.37
N LEU A 137 6.40 -5.37 14.47
CA LEU A 137 6.27 -6.67 15.14
C LEU A 137 5.76 -7.81 14.25
N THR A 138 5.49 -7.59 12.97
CA THR A 138 5.13 -8.70 12.08
C THR A 138 6.28 -9.04 11.15
N LYS A 139 6.85 -10.24 11.31
CA LYS A 139 7.82 -10.83 10.39
C LYS A 139 7.30 -10.71 8.95
N GLY A 140 7.95 -9.90 8.13
CA GLY A 140 7.78 -9.86 6.67
C GLY A 140 6.85 -8.79 6.09
N GLU A 141 6.06 -8.06 6.89
CA GLU A 141 5.20 -6.98 6.36
C GLU A 141 5.86 -5.60 6.52
N THR A 142 6.63 -5.20 5.55
CA THR A 142 7.16 -3.84 5.47
C THR A 142 6.10 -2.88 4.95
N ASN A 143 5.64 -1.92 5.80
CA ASN A 143 5.05 -0.64 5.38
C ASN A 143 3.81 -0.71 4.49
N ALA A 144 2.83 -1.54 4.82
CA ALA A 144 1.64 -1.76 3.98
C ALA A 144 0.83 -0.50 3.61
N ALA A 145 0.84 0.56 4.42
CA ALA A 145 0.01 1.74 4.13
C ALA A 145 0.64 2.69 3.11
N PHE A 146 1.93 2.94 3.18
CA PHE A 146 2.64 3.76 2.19
C PHE A 146 2.61 3.07 0.81
N PHE A 147 2.91 1.77 0.78
CA PHE A 147 2.92 0.99 -0.45
C PHE A 147 1.55 0.59 -0.99
N SER A 148 0.46 0.79 -0.24
CA SER A 148 -0.87 0.48 -0.78
C SER A 148 -1.29 1.40 -1.92
N CYS A 149 -0.71 2.60 -2.00
CA CYS A 149 -1.06 3.62 -2.99
C CYS A 149 0.09 4.03 -3.89
N PHE A 150 1.31 3.74 -3.46
CA PHE A 150 2.54 4.06 -4.19
C PHE A 150 3.35 2.78 -4.39
N MET A 151 3.86 2.61 -5.58
CA MET A 151 4.79 1.55 -5.94
C MET A 151 6.15 2.17 -6.26
N ASP A 152 7.25 1.56 -5.82
CA ASP A 152 8.59 1.97 -6.28
C ASP A 152 8.62 2.00 -7.80
N LYS A 153 9.20 3.03 -8.40
CA LYS A 153 9.21 3.22 -9.85
C LYS A 153 9.84 2.04 -10.59
N ASN A 154 10.93 1.49 -10.06
CA ASN A 154 11.58 0.35 -10.71
C ASN A 154 10.72 -0.92 -10.61
N GLU A 155 10.03 -1.12 -9.50
CA GLU A 155 9.08 -2.24 -9.36
C GLU A 155 7.88 -2.07 -10.29
N PHE A 156 7.38 -0.83 -10.44
CA PHE A 156 6.30 -0.53 -11.37
C PHE A 156 6.71 -0.81 -12.82
N GLU A 157 7.91 -0.40 -13.24
CA GLU A 157 8.41 -0.68 -14.59
C GLU A 157 8.63 -2.19 -14.83
N LYS A 158 9.15 -2.91 -13.84
CA LYS A 158 9.27 -4.38 -13.92
C LYS A 158 7.90 -5.04 -14.08
N TRP A 159 6.92 -4.64 -13.25
CA TRP A 159 5.55 -5.13 -13.35
C TRP A 159 4.96 -4.82 -14.74
N LYS A 160 5.08 -3.58 -15.21
CA LYS A 160 4.59 -3.17 -16.53
C LYS A 160 5.17 -4.03 -17.65
N ASN A 161 6.48 -4.27 -17.62
CA ASN A 161 7.15 -5.11 -18.62
C ASN A 161 6.66 -6.56 -18.55
N SER A 162 6.46 -7.12 -17.36
CA SER A 162 5.93 -8.47 -17.21
C SER A 162 4.51 -8.62 -17.74
N ILE A 163 3.66 -7.58 -17.59
CA ILE A 163 2.31 -7.56 -18.16
C ILE A 163 2.36 -7.48 -19.69
N VAL A 164 3.29 -6.68 -20.26
CA VAL A 164 3.48 -6.61 -21.71
C VAL A 164 3.95 -7.96 -22.28
N GLU A 165 4.90 -8.61 -21.63
CA GLU A 165 5.39 -9.93 -22.01
C GLU A 165 4.28 -10.99 -21.96
N LYS A 166 3.45 -10.97 -20.92
CA LYS A 166 2.40 -11.97 -20.70
C LYS A 166 1.19 -11.83 -21.60
N TYR A 167 0.78 -10.59 -21.93
CA TYR A 167 -0.51 -10.33 -22.58
C TYR A 167 -0.40 -9.52 -23.89
N GLY A 168 0.79 -9.12 -24.29
CA GLY A 168 0.99 -8.23 -25.40
C GLY A 168 0.66 -6.76 -25.08
N LEU A 169 1.15 -5.86 -25.92
CA LEU A 169 1.09 -4.41 -25.67
C LEU A 169 -0.35 -3.89 -25.57
N GLU A 170 -1.26 -4.37 -26.42
CA GLU A 170 -2.66 -3.89 -26.44
C GLU A 170 -3.35 -4.13 -25.10
N TYR A 171 -3.37 -5.38 -24.63
CA TYR A 171 -3.99 -5.73 -23.36
C TYR A 171 -3.25 -5.18 -22.15
N ALA A 172 -1.92 -5.13 -22.22
CA ALA A 172 -1.10 -4.52 -21.18
C ALA A 172 -1.48 -3.06 -20.93
N LEU A 173 -1.67 -2.26 -21.98
CA LEU A 173 -2.09 -0.87 -21.85
C LEU A 173 -3.48 -0.72 -21.21
N LEU A 174 -4.39 -1.64 -21.50
CA LEU A 174 -5.72 -1.66 -20.85
C LEU A 174 -5.59 -2.01 -19.35
N ILE A 175 -4.84 -3.05 -19.03
CA ILE A 175 -4.59 -3.49 -17.64
C ILE A 175 -3.94 -2.36 -16.83
N ILE A 176 -2.90 -1.73 -17.34
CA ILE A 176 -2.21 -0.61 -16.69
C ILE A 176 -3.17 0.56 -16.44
N LYS A 177 -4.08 0.83 -17.36
CA LYS A 177 -5.12 1.87 -17.25
C LYS A 177 -6.34 1.43 -16.43
N LYS A 178 -6.31 0.23 -15.83
CA LYS A 178 -7.44 -0.36 -15.09
C LYS A 178 -8.73 -0.42 -15.92
N LYS A 179 -8.59 -0.72 -17.19
CA LYS A 179 -9.72 -0.87 -18.15
C LYS A 179 -9.87 -2.33 -18.56
N VAL A 180 -11.10 -2.77 -18.72
CA VAL A 180 -11.43 -4.06 -19.30
C VAL A 180 -12.08 -3.89 -20.67
N LYS A 181 -11.95 -4.88 -21.53
CA LYS A 181 -12.48 -4.90 -22.90
C LYS A 181 -13.01 -6.30 -23.19
N ILE A 182 -14.13 -6.40 -23.88
CA ILE A 182 -14.66 -7.69 -24.38
C ILE A 182 -13.56 -8.43 -25.15
N GLY A 183 -13.44 -9.74 -24.92
CA GLY A 183 -12.38 -10.60 -25.42
C GLY A 183 -11.18 -10.77 -24.48
N MET A 184 -11.11 -10.03 -23.38
CA MET A 184 -10.10 -10.28 -22.32
C MET A 184 -10.40 -11.58 -21.60
N THR A 185 -9.35 -12.26 -21.15
CA THR A 185 -9.53 -13.43 -20.27
C THR A 185 -9.87 -12.99 -18.85
N ASP A 186 -10.42 -13.90 -18.05
CA ASP A 186 -10.64 -13.75 -16.62
C ASP A 186 -9.41 -13.24 -15.87
N LYS A 187 -8.23 -13.83 -16.17
CA LYS A 187 -6.93 -13.43 -15.59
C LYS A 187 -6.55 -11.98 -15.95
N MET A 188 -6.78 -11.54 -17.18
CA MET A 188 -6.56 -10.15 -17.60
C MET A 188 -7.48 -9.20 -16.84
N CYS A 189 -8.73 -9.59 -16.61
CA CYS A 189 -9.70 -8.79 -15.87
C CYS A 189 -9.33 -8.68 -14.38
N ILE A 190 -8.80 -9.75 -13.76
CA ILE A 190 -8.24 -9.71 -12.39
C ILE A 190 -7.05 -8.77 -12.33
N GLU A 191 -6.13 -8.83 -13.28
CA GLU A 191 -4.97 -7.91 -13.32
C GLU A 191 -5.42 -6.44 -13.45
N ALA A 192 -6.48 -6.17 -14.22
CA ALA A 192 -6.99 -4.81 -14.45
C ALA A 192 -7.81 -4.28 -13.26
N TRP A 193 -8.79 -5.04 -12.78
CA TRP A 193 -9.77 -4.60 -11.78
C TRP A 193 -9.59 -5.23 -10.41
N GLY A 194 -8.75 -6.26 -10.29
CA GLY A 194 -8.58 -7.08 -9.10
C GLY A 194 -9.68 -8.13 -8.98
N GLU A 195 -9.66 -8.88 -7.87
CA GLU A 195 -10.67 -9.89 -7.59
C GLU A 195 -12.06 -9.25 -7.42
N PRO A 196 -13.13 -9.85 -7.98
CA PRO A 196 -14.50 -9.40 -7.74
C PRO A 196 -14.91 -9.69 -6.29
N ASP A 197 -15.98 -9.02 -5.84
CA ASP A 197 -16.55 -9.26 -4.51
C ASP A 197 -17.28 -10.60 -4.43
N SER A 198 -17.89 -11.01 -5.55
CA SER A 198 -18.48 -12.36 -5.70
C SER A 198 -18.44 -12.83 -7.14
N LYS A 199 -18.48 -14.17 -7.32
CA LYS A 199 -18.54 -14.85 -8.61
C LYS A 199 -19.75 -15.79 -8.59
N ASN A 200 -20.69 -15.59 -9.50
CA ASN A 200 -21.82 -16.49 -9.75
C ASN A 200 -21.49 -17.34 -10.97
N ARG A 201 -21.39 -18.65 -10.79
CA ARG A 201 -21.03 -19.60 -11.84
C ARG A 201 -22.20 -20.49 -12.22
N THR A 202 -22.42 -20.69 -13.51
CA THR A 202 -23.41 -21.61 -14.07
C THR A 202 -22.74 -22.50 -15.09
N VAL A 203 -23.02 -23.80 -15.02
CA VAL A 203 -22.56 -24.78 -16.02
C VAL A 203 -23.79 -25.42 -16.63
N LEU A 204 -23.99 -25.28 -17.95
CA LEU A 204 -25.09 -25.86 -18.68
C LEU A 204 -24.58 -26.51 -19.97
N ASN A 205 -24.88 -27.81 -20.16
CA ASN A 205 -24.49 -28.58 -21.34
C ASN A 205 -22.97 -28.53 -21.64
N GLY A 206 -22.13 -28.53 -20.59
CA GLY A 206 -20.68 -28.43 -20.72
C GLY A 206 -20.12 -27.03 -20.99
N LYS A 207 -20.99 -26.02 -21.13
CA LYS A 207 -20.60 -24.62 -21.27
C LYS A 207 -20.61 -23.93 -19.91
N GLU A 208 -19.55 -23.22 -19.60
CA GLU A 208 -19.40 -22.47 -18.36
C GLU A 208 -19.65 -20.98 -18.58
N THR A 209 -20.52 -20.40 -17.76
CA THR A 209 -20.76 -18.96 -17.72
C THR A 209 -20.54 -18.44 -16.31
N GLU A 210 -19.87 -17.29 -16.20
CA GLU A 210 -19.66 -16.63 -14.91
C GLU A 210 -20.13 -15.18 -14.97
N GLN A 211 -20.75 -14.74 -13.88
CA GLN A 211 -21.00 -13.32 -13.59
C GLN A 211 -20.14 -12.89 -12.42
N TRP A 212 -19.28 -11.93 -12.63
CA TRP A 212 -18.46 -11.32 -11.59
C TRP A 212 -19.08 -10.02 -11.14
N VAL A 213 -19.22 -9.85 -9.83
CA VAL A 213 -19.87 -8.70 -9.20
C VAL A 213 -18.83 -7.85 -8.49
N TYR A 214 -18.84 -6.55 -8.75
CA TYR A 214 -17.99 -5.55 -8.10
C TYR A 214 -18.86 -4.54 -7.33
N LYS A 215 -18.35 -4.03 -6.18
CA LYS A 215 -19.07 -3.10 -5.26
C LYS A 215 -19.64 -1.84 -5.91
N THR A 216 -19.10 -1.45 -7.04
CA THR A 216 -19.50 -0.26 -7.79
C THR A 216 -20.73 -0.50 -8.70
N ASN A 217 -21.50 -1.56 -8.45
CA ASN A 217 -22.57 -2.02 -9.33
C ASN A 217 -22.10 -2.34 -10.76
N SER A 218 -20.84 -2.70 -10.89
CA SER A 218 -20.26 -3.14 -12.16
C SER A 218 -20.22 -4.67 -12.22
N TYR A 219 -20.57 -5.21 -13.38
CA TYR A 219 -20.63 -6.66 -13.60
C TYR A 219 -19.84 -7.01 -14.85
N LEU A 220 -19.09 -8.12 -14.76
CA LEU A 220 -18.43 -8.73 -15.91
C LEU A 220 -19.04 -10.13 -16.14
N TYR A 221 -19.32 -10.45 -17.41
CA TYR A 221 -19.87 -11.74 -17.81
C TYR A 221 -18.87 -12.48 -18.66
N PHE A 222 -18.61 -13.73 -18.32
CA PHE A 222 -17.64 -14.57 -18.99
C PHE A 222 -18.31 -15.83 -19.55
N ASP A 223 -17.91 -16.22 -20.75
CA ASP A 223 -18.20 -17.50 -21.36
C ASP A 223 -16.87 -18.23 -21.52
N ASP A 224 -16.74 -19.41 -20.89
CA ASP A 224 -15.52 -20.23 -20.91
C ASP A 224 -14.22 -19.43 -20.61
N GLY A 225 -14.31 -18.53 -19.63
CA GLY A 225 -13.19 -17.69 -19.17
C GLY A 225 -12.87 -16.48 -20.05
N ILE A 226 -13.67 -16.18 -21.08
CA ILE A 226 -13.54 -14.99 -21.94
C ILE A 226 -14.63 -14.00 -21.63
N LEU A 227 -14.25 -12.73 -21.43
CA LEU A 227 -15.17 -11.62 -21.17
C LEU A 227 -16.06 -11.35 -22.39
N THR A 228 -17.37 -11.52 -22.25
CA THR A 228 -18.37 -11.38 -23.31
C THR A 228 -19.28 -10.16 -23.14
N ALA A 229 -19.50 -9.71 -21.88
CA ALA A 229 -20.29 -8.51 -21.63
C ALA A 229 -19.79 -7.74 -20.40
N ILE A 230 -20.03 -6.44 -20.39
CA ILE A 230 -19.72 -5.50 -19.30
C ILE A 230 -20.99 -4.71 -19.01
N GLN A 231 -21.37 -4.62 -17.73
CA GLN A 231 -22.48 -3.80 -17.25
C GLN A 231 -21.95 -2.89 -16.13
N ASN A 232 -22.16 -1.58 -16.27
CA ASN A 232 -21.79 -0.53 -15.32
C ASN A 232 -23.03 0.29 -14.93
#